data_ce667ff4d223c7fd06396d839b8a486d
#
_entry.id   ce667ff4d223c7fd06396d839b8a486d
#
_cell.length_a   1.000
_cell.length_b   1.000
_cell.length_c   1.000
_cell.angle_alpha   90.00
_cell.angle_beta   90.00
_cell.angle_gamma   90.00
#
_symmetry.space_group_name_H-M   'P 1'
#
loop_
_entity.id
_entity.type
_entity.pdbx_description
1 polymer ?
#
loop_
_entity_poly.entity_id
_entity_poly.type
_entity_poly.pdbx_seq_one_letter_code
_entity_poly.pdbx_strand_id
1 'polypeptide(L)'
;MQRSLVGSEMCIRDRYGTVRAIVSVCDCVNYVTDKNELQEVFCLVNNYLDPQGIFIFDFNTEYKYREVLGNQVIAEDRDECSFIWENYYNHTSMINEYELTLFVREDEEASLYRKYQESHFQKAYTLREMRGLLEKAGLKFVAAYDAYTKKAPMYTSERITVIAREYGK
;
A
#
# COMPACT_ATOMS: atom_id res chain seq x y z
N MET A 1 1.81 -11.93 5.57
CA MET A 1 2.19 -11.65 4.16
C MET A 1 3.40 -10.74 3.97
N GLN A 2 3.97 -10.16 5.03
CA GLN A 2 5.17 -9.28 4.97
C GLN A 2 6.47 -9.95 4.51
N ARG A 3 6.57 -11.28 4.49
CA ARG A 3 7.81 -11.99 4.10
C ARG A 3 8.01 -12.18 2.60
N SER A 4 7.05 -11.84 1.77
CA SER A 4 7.10 -12.14 0.34
C SER A 4 7.89 -11.12 -0.49
N LEU A 5 7.92 -9.85 -0.10
CA LEU A 5 8.57 -8.81 -0.89
C LEU A 5 10.11 -8.83 -0.78
N VAL A 6 10.64 -9.00 0.43
CA VAL A 6 12.10 -8.97 0.66
C VAL A 6 12.81 -10.26 0.23
N GLY A 7 12.16 -11.41 0.35
CA GLY A 7 12.75 -12.71 -0.01
C GLY A 7 12.71 -13.05 -1.50
N SER A 8 11.76 -12.50 -2.25
CA SER A 8 11.64 -12.75 -3.69
C SER A 8 12.60 -11.89 -4.51
N GLU A 9 12.97 -10.71 -4.02
CA GLU A 9 13.79 -9.75 -4.73
C GLU A 9 15.24 -10.21 -4.91
N MET A 10 15.84 -10.87 -3.92
CA MET A 10 17.17 -11.44 -4.07
C MET A 10 17.21 -12.57 -5.12
N CYS A 11 16.14 -13.35 -5.24
CA CYS A 11 16.03 -14.40 -6.27
C CYS A 11 15.79 -13.83 -7.68
N ILE A 12 15.15 -12.68 -7.79
CA ILE A 12 14.91 -12.00 -9.07
C ILE A 12 16.22 -11.40 -9.60
N ARG A 13 17.04 -10.83 -8.73
CA ARG A 13 18.30 -10.16 -9.10
C ARG A 13 19.26 -11.05 -9.89
N ASP A 14 19.33 -12.33 -9.51
CA ASP A 14 20.28 -13.26 -10.12
C ASP A 14 19.74 -13.97 -11.38
N ARG A 15 18.41 -13.86 -11.65
CA ARG A 15 17.78 -14.62 -12.72
C ARG A 15 17.18 -13.78 -13.86
N TYR A 16 16.69 -12.59 -13.60
CA TYR A 16 15.82 -11.89 -14.56
C TYR A 16 16.32 -10.49 -14.98
N GLY A 17 17.41 -9.99 -14.40
CA GLY A 17 17.94 -8.66 -14.73
C GLY A 17 16.98 -7.54 -14.34
N THR A 18 16.93 -6.48 -15.14
CA THR A 18 16.06 -5.31 -14.93
C THR A 18 14.76 -5.44 -15.72
N VAL A 19 13.77 -4.60 -15.37
CA VAL A 19 12.43 -4.57 -15.98
C VAL A 19 12.05 -3.16 -16.41
N ARG A 20 11.22 -3.05 -17.44
CA ARG A 20 10.77 -1.75 -17.96
C ARG A 20 9.74 -1.04 -17.10
N ALA A 21 9.00 -1.79 -16.32
CA ALA A 21 7.98 -1.24 -15.42
C ALA A 21 7.83 -2.08 -14.16
N ILE A 22 7.65 -1.39 -13.03
CA ILE A 22 7.27 -1.96 -11.73
C ILE A 22 5.96 -1.30 -11.32
N VAL A 23 5.01 -2.11 -10.86
CA VAL A 23 3.70 -1.65 -10.41
C VAL A 23 3.44 -2.17 -9.00
N SER A 24 3.04 -1.28 -8.09
CA SER A 24 2.66 -1.58 -6.71
C SER A 24 1.34 -0.88 -6.41
N VAL A 25 0.25 -1.62 -6.45
CA VAL A 25 -1.11 -1.09 -6.27
C VAL A 25 -1.77 -1.67 -5.02
N CYS A 26 -2.97 -1.18 -4.70
CA CYS A 26 -3.72 -1.60 -3.51
C CYS A 26 -3.00 -1.28 -2.20
N ASP A 27 -2.53 -0.02 -2.07
CA ASP A 27 -1.92 0.51 -0.84
C ASP A 27 -0.76 -0.33 -0.24
N CYS A 28 -0.12 -1.16 -1.04
CA CYS A 28 1.01 -1.99 -0.59
C CYS A 28 2.12 -1.16 0.10
N VAL A 29 2.38 0.05 -0.39
CA VAL A 29 3.38 0.97 0.20
C VAL A 29 3.04 1.43 1.61
N ASN A 30 1.75 1.48 1.97
CA ASN A 30 1.33 1.88 3.31
C ASN A 30 1.67 0.84 4.38
N TYR A 31 1.84 -0.42 4.00
CA TYR A 31 2.28 -1.50 4.90
C TYR A 31 3.75 -1.38 5.30
N VAL A 32 4.55 -0.61 4.57
CA VAL A 32 5.92 -0.27 4.98
C VAL A 32 5.85 0.91 5.93
N THR A 33 5.78 0.64 7.23
CA THR A 33 5.52 1.66 8.26
C THR A 33 6.75 2.46 8.66
N ASP A 34 7.96 1.94 8.43
CA ASP A 34 9.21 2.66 8.63
C ASP A 34 9.66 3.38 7.35
N LYS A 35 10.04 4.67 7.50
CA LYS A 35 10.47 5.50 6.35
C LYS A 35 11.80 5.07 5.76
N ASN A 36 12.70 4.50 6.57
CA ASN A 36 14.00 4.05 6.06
C ASN A 36 13.81 2.77 5.25
N GLU A 37 12.96 1.85 5.72
CA GLU A 37 12.59 0.66 4.95
C GLU A 37 11.91 1.05 3.63
N LEU A 38 11.00 2.02 3.64
CA LEU A 38 10.37 2.50 2.40
C LEU A 38 11.39 3.15 1.46
N GLN A 39 12.37 3.87 2.01
CA GLN A 39 13.49 4.41 1.22
C GLN A 39 14.30 3.29 0.55
N GLU A 40 14.59 2.21 1.28
CA GLU A 40 15.28 1.03 0.74
C GLU A 40 14.47 0.36 -0.38
N VAL A 41 13.16 0.20 -0.18
CA VAL A 41 12.25 -0.32 -1.22
C VAL A 41 12.35 0.52 -2.50
N PHE A 42 12.33 1.85 -2.40
CA PHE A 42 12.43 2.72 -3.58
C PHE A 42 13.82 2.67 -4.22
N CYS A 43 14.89 2.51 -3.43
CA CYS A 43 16.25 2.28 -3.96
C CYS A 43 16.31 0.95 -4.73
N LEU A 44 15.69 -0.11 -4.22
CA LEU A 44 15.60 -1.39 -4.91
C LEU A 44 14.79 -1.27 -6.20
N VAL A 45 13.64 -0.59 -6.17
CA VAL A 45 12.85 -0.30 -7.38
C VAL A 45 13.71 0.38 -8.43
N ASN A 46 14.45 1.44 -8.06
CA ASN A 46 15.36 2.10 -8.99
C ASN A 46 16.41 1.14 -9.53
N ASN A 47 17.02 0.32 -8.69
CA ASN A 47 18.05 -0.65 -9.07
C ASN A 47 17.56 -1.67 -10.10
N TYR A 48 16.29 -2.11 -10.00
CA TYR A 48 15.71 -3.12 -10.88
C TYR A 48 14.98 -2.56 -12.10
N LEU A 49 14.77 -1.26 -12.19
CA LEU A 49 14.25 -0.65 -13.41
C LEU A 49 15.33 -0.59 -14.50
N ASP A 50 14.92 -0.80 -15.74
CA ASP A 50 15.71 -0.46 -16.93
C ASP A 50 15.99 1.05 -16.97
N PRO A 51 17.02 1.50 -17.70
CA PRO A 51 17.17 2.92 -18.01
C PRO A 51 15.87 3.51 -18.56
N GLN A 52 15.38 4.59 -17.94
CA GLN A 52 14.08 5.23 -18.22
C GLN A 52 12.86 4.36 -17.92
N GLY A 53 13.00 3.28 -17.17
CA GLY A 53 11.90 2.44 -16.72
C GLY A 53 10.93 3.18 -15.80
N ILE A 54 9.70 2.68 -15.67
CA ILE A 54 8.60 3.38 -15.00
C ILE A 54 8.21 2.63 -13.72
N PHE A 55 8.04 3.38 -12.64
CA PHE A 55 7.44 2.90 -11.40
C PHE A 55 6.07 3.55 -11.21
N ILE A 56 5.04 2.72 -11.03
CA ILE A 56 3.67 3.16 -10.75
C ILE A 56 3.25 2.54 -9.43
N PHE A 57 2.82 3.38 -8.49
CA PHE A 57 2.28 2.88 -7.22
C PHE A 57 1.15 3.76 -6.72
N ASP A 58 0.32 3.22 -5.86
CA ASP A 58 -0.67 3.99 -5.13
C ASP A 58 -0.43 3.91 -3.62
N PHE A 59 -1.01 4.86 -2.91
CA PHE A 59 -1.03 4.87 -1.46
C PHE A 59 -2.27 5.58 -0.93
N ASN A 60 -2.74 5.12 0.23
CA ASN A 60 -3.79 5.77 1.00
C ASN A 60 -3.21 7.00 1.72
N THR A 61 -3.97 8.08 1.68
CA THR A 61 -3.58 9.36 2.28
C THR A 61 -3.94 9.42 3.77
N GLU A 62 -3.37 10.42 4.46
CA GLU A 62 -3.78 10.73 5.83
C GLU A 62 -5.29 11.06 5.92
N TYR A 63 -5.83 11.77 4.92
CA TYR A 63 -7.26 12.10 4.87
C TYR A 63 -8.13 10.84 4.95
N LYS A 64 -7.79 9.80 4.21
CA LYS A 64 -8.53 8.54 4.25
C LYS A 64 -8.54 7.92 5.64
N TYR A 65 -7.38 7.82 6.29
CA TYR A 65 -7.29 7.19 7.60
C TYR A 65 -7.94 8.03 8.69
N ARG A 66 -7.81 9.36 8.62
CA ARG A 66 -8.30 10.28 9.65
C ARG A 66 -9.80 10.57 9.53
N GLU A 67 -10.26 10.88 8.31
CA GLU A 67 -11.61 11.41 8.11
C GLU A 67 -12.59 10.36 7.57
N VAL A 68 -12.12 9.42 6.76
CA VAL A 68 -12.99 8.44 6.10
C VAL A 68 -13.11 7.16 6.92
N LEU A 69 -11.98 6.57 7.29
CA LEU A 69 -11.96 5.37 8.13
C LEU A 69 -12.04 5.72 9.61
N GLY A 70 -11.26 6.70 10.07
CA GLY A 70 -11.25 7.17 11.44
C GLY A 70 -11.12 6.02 12.44
N ASN A 71 -11.92 6.08 13.52
CA ASN A 71 -12.07 5.01 14.51
C ASN A 71 -13.40 4.28 14.31
N GLN A 72 -13.73 3.94 13.06
CA GLN A 72 -15.01 3.32 12.72
C GLN A 72 -14.90 1.80 12.72
N VAL A 73 -16.04 1.19 13.04
CA VAL A 73 -16.27 -0.24 12.86
C VAL A 73 -17.15 -0.43 11.64
N ILE A 74 -16.66 -1.16 10.67
CA ILE A 74 -17.36 -1.52 9.43
C ILE A 74 -17.70 -3.01 9.55
N ALA A 75 -18.96 -3.36 9.41
CA ALA A 75 -19.39 -4.74 9.45
C ALA A 75 -20.30 -5.03 8.26
N GLU A 76 -20.15 -6.20 7.69
CA GLU A 76 -21.00 -6.68 6.62
C GLU A 76 -21.36 -8.14 6.89
N ASP A 77 -22.63 -8.46 6.74
CA ASP A 77 -23.16 -9.81 6.91
C ASP A 77 -23.66 -10.33 5.56
N ARG A 78 -23.11 -11.46 5.13
CA ARG A 78 -23.48 -12.16 3.90
C ARG A 78 -23.62 -13.65 4.20
N ASP A 79 -24.36 -14.36 3.36
CA ASP A 79 -24.65 -15.78 3.55
C ASP A 79 -23.40 -16.66 3.65
N GLU A 80 -22.37 -16.36 2.87
CA GLU A 80 -21.14 -17.19 2.81
C GLU A 80 -20.02 -16.67 3.72
N CYS A 81 -19.97 -15.33 3.93
CA CYS A 81 -18.90 -14.71 4.69
C CYS A 81 -19.37 -13.41 5.31
N SER A 82 -19.18 -13.25 6.61
CA SER A 82 -19.40 -11.99 7.32
C SER A 82 -18.09 -11.46 7.85
N PHE A 83 -17.95 -10.14 7.97
CA PHE A 83 -16.76 -9.55 8.55
C PHE A 83 -17.07 -8.38 9.49
N ILE A 84 -16.13 -8.17 10.41
CA ILE A 84 -16.05 -6.98 11.26
C ILE A 84 -14.66 -6.40 11.06
N TRP A 85 -14.60 -5.14 10.64
CA TRP A 85 -13.38 -4.40 10.39
C TRP A 85 -13.34 -3.18 11.31
N GLU A 86 -12.51 -3.24 12.34
CA GLU A 86 -12.34 -2.21 13.35
C GLU A 86 -11.09 -1.39 13.00
N ASN A 87 -11.23 -0.07 12.90
CA ASN A 87 -10.13 0.84 12.55
C ASN A 87 -9.77 1.72 13.75
N TYR A 88 -8.48 1.94 13.94
CA TYR A 88 -7.94 2.87 14.90
C TYR A 88 -6.79 3.67 14.31
N TYR A 89 -6.97 4.98 14.13
CA TYR A 89 -5.93 5.85 13.60
C TYR A 89 -5.22 6.62 14.71
N ASN A 90 -3.91 6.40 14.84
CA ASN A 90 -3.06 7.13 15.77
C ASN A 90 -2.45 8.35 15.10
N HIS A 91 -2.90 9.55 15.46
CA HIS A 91 -2.47 10.83 14.90
C HIS A 91 -0.99 11.16 15.14
N THR A 92 -0.39 10.64 16.22
CA THR A 92 1.02 10.93 16.57
C THR A 92 1.98 10.11 15.74
N SER A 93 1.73 8.81 15.61
CA SER A 93 2.54 7.90 14.79
C SER A 93 2.16 7.91 13.31
N MET A 94 0.98 8.46 12.98
CA MET A 94 0.36 8.40 11.65
C MET A 94 0.14 6.96 11.17
N ILE A 95 -0.13 6.05 12.09
CA ILE A 95 -0.41 4.65 11.79
C ILE A 95 -1.89 4.38 11.99
N ASN A 96 -2.49 3.74 10.99
CA ASN A 96 -3.79 3.11 11.10
C ASN A 96 -3.59 1.63 11.41
N GLU A 97 -4.07 1.22 12.56
CA GLU A 97 -4.20 -0.17 12.96
C GLU A 97 -5.62 -0.63 12.64
N TYR A 98 -5.77 -1.79 12.05
CA TYR A 98 -7.08 -2.38 11.92
C TYR A 98 -7.08 -3.88 12.24
N GLU A 99 -8.13 -4.27 12.93
CA GLU A 99 -8.45 -5.65 13.22
C GLU A 99 -9.54 -6.11 12.26
N LEU A 100 -9.26 -7.17 11.53
CA LEU A 100 -10.22 -7.79 10.62
C LEU A 100 -10.64 -9.15 11.20
N THR A 101 -11.91 -9.27 11.58
CA THR A 101 -12.51 -10.54 11.95
C THR A 101 -13.37 -11.03 10.79
N LEU A 102 -13.10 -12.22 10.30
CA LEU A 102 -13.84 -12.89 9.24
C LEU A 102 -14.56 -14.12 9.81
N PHE A 103 -15.81 -14.33 9.39
CA PHE A 103 -16.58 -15.55 9.63
C PHE A 103 -16.91 -16.16 8.27
N VAL A 104 -16.28 -17.27 7.95
CA VAL A 104 -16.46 -17.97 6.68
C VAL A 104 -17.28 -19.22 6.93
N ARG A 105 -18.36 -19.42 6.16
CA ARG A 105 -19.20 -20.61 6.26
C ARG A 105 -18.42 -21.84 5.86
N GLU A 106 -18.40 -22.86 6.71
CA GLU A 106 -17.78 -24.16 6.45
C GLU A 106 -18.80 -25.21 5.99
N ASP A 107 -20.03 -25.10 6.47
CA ASP A 107 -21.07 -26.07 6.22
C ASP A 107 -22.41 -25.35 6.00
N GLU A 108 -23.02 -25.60 4.85
CA GLU A 108 -24.31 -24.99 4.49
C GLU A 108 -25.48 -25.56 5.32
N GLU A 109 -25.44 -26.85 5.66
CA GLU A 109 -26.53 -27.51 6.38
C GLU A 109 -26.48 -27.22 7.87
N ALA A 110 -25.28 -27.18 8.46
CA ALA A 110 -25.10 -26.99 9.91
C ALA A 110 -25.03 -25.53 10.34
N SER A 111 -25.01 -24.56 9.40
CA SER A 111 -24.80 -23.13 9.70
C SER A 111 -23.55 -22.87 10.56
N LEU A 112 -22.48 -23.62 10.29
CA LEU A 112 -21.21 -23.49 10.99
C LEU A 112 -20.30 -22.50 10.26
N TYR A 113 -19.66 -21.63 11.03
CA TYR A 113 -18.72 -20.62 10.55
C TYR A 113 -17.38 -20.80 11.24
N ARG A 114 -16.30 -20.69 10.46
CA ARG A 114 -14.94 -20.58 10.98
C ARG A 114 -14.56 -19.12 11.10
N LYS A 115 -14.04 -18.75 12.27
CA LYS A 115 -13.54 -17.41 12.57
C LYS A 115 -12.06 -17.31 12.24
N TYR A 116 -11.70 -16.24 11.53
CA TYR A 116 -10.31 -15.81 11.30
C TYR A 116 -10.14 -14.40 11.85
N GLN A 117 -8.93 -14.08 12.32
CA GLN A 117 -8.59 -12.72 12.78
C GLN A 117 -7.23 -12.34 12.23
N GLU A 118 -7.12 -11.11 11.74
CA GLU A 118 -5.89 -10.53 11.22
C GLU A 118 -5.74 -9.10 11.74
N SER A 119 -4.52 -8.74 12.16
CA SER A 119 -4.16 -7.38 12.57
C SER A 119 -3.24 -6.78 11.52
N HIS A 120 -3.51 -5.56 11.10
CA HIS A 120 -2.76 -4.86 10.08
C HIS A 120 -2.37 -3.47 10.53
N PHE A 121 -1.18 -3.04 10.13
CA PHE A 121 -0.65 -1.71 10.39
C PHE A 121 -0.31 -1.04 9.08
N GLN A 122 -0.86 0.13 8.85
CA GLN A 122 -0.61 0.93 7.65
C GLN A 122 -0.22 2.35 8.06
N LYS A 123 0.81 2.89 7.43
CA LYS A 123 1.24 4.25 7.67
C LYS A 123 0.63 5.23 6.67
N ALA A 124 0.11 6.33 7.21
CA ALA A 124 -0.29 7.47 6.41
C ALA A 124 0.96 8.22 5.92
N TYR A 125 1.05 8.39 4.61
CA TYR A 125 2.10 9.17 3.97
C TYR A 125 1.51 10.37 3.23
N THR A 126 2.27 11.44 3.15
CA THR A 126 1.94 12.59 2.32
C THR A 126 2.59 12.47 0.94
N LEU A 127 1.99 13.07 -0.08
CA LEU A 127 2.59 13.14 -1.41
C LEU A 127 3.98 13.81 -1.39
N ARG A 128 4.17 14.79 -0.50
CA ARG A 128 5.46 15.46 -0.32
C ARG A 128 6.54 14.51 0.18
N GLU A 129 6.21 13.65 1.14
CA GLU A 129 7.14 12.63 1.66
C GLU A 129 7.48 11.62 0.56
N MET A 130 6.47 11.12 -0.16
CA MET A 130 6.69 10.18 -1.26
C MET A 130 7.62 10.76 -2.32
N ARG A 131 7.44 12.03 -2.72
CA ARG A 131 8.34 12.70 -3.67
C ARG A 131 9.77 12.77 -3.14
N GLY A 132 9.96 13.15 -1.88
CA GLY A 132 11.29 13.23 -1.28
C GLY A 132 12.00 11.86 -1.22
N LEU A 133 11.25 10.79 -0.93
CA LEU A 133 11.79 9.41 -0.93
C LEU A 133 12.16 8.95 -2.35
N LEU A 134 11.33 9.24 -3.35
CA LEU A 134 11.63 8.93 -4.75
C LEU A 134 12.90 9.64 -5.23
N GLU A 135 13.02 10.94 -4.97
CA GLU A 135 14.18 11.74 -5.36
C GLU A 135 15.48 11.22 -4.72
N LYS A 136 15.44 10.87 -3.42
CA LYS A 136 16.58 10.26 -2.72
C LYS A 136 16.96 8.89 -3.28
N ALA A 137 15.98 8.14 -3.81
CA ALA A 137 16.22 6.85 -4.44
C ALA A 137 16.70 6.95 -5.89
N GLY A 138 16.87 8.15 -6.46
CA GLY A 138 17.25 8.35 -7.86
C GLY A 138 16.09 8.16 -8.85
N LEU A 139 14.86 8.22 -8.36
CA LEU A 139 13.65 8.15 -9.17
C LEU A 139 13.10 9.56 -9.41
N LYS A 140 12.87 9.92 -10.66
CA LYS A 140 12.27 11.20 -11.03
C LYS A 140 10.75 11.09 -10.90
N PHE A 141 10.15 11.93 -10.07
CA PHE A 141 8.71 12.11 -10.04
C PHE A 141 8.19 12.64 -11.38
N VAL A 142 7.19 11.97 -11.96
CA VAL A 142 6.58 12.34 -13.25
C VAL A 142 5.23 12.97 -13.04
N ALA A 143 4.31 12.28 -12.34
CA ALA A 143 2.96 12.74 -12.11
C ALA A 143 2.34 12.09 -10.88
N ALA A 144 1.30 12.73 -10.35
CA ALA A 144 0.41 12.11 -9.38
C ALA A 144 -1.05 12.42 -9.77
N TYR A 145 -1.91 11.47 -9.49
CA TYR A 145 -3.34 11.55 -9.78
C TYR A 145 -4.15 11.15 -8.56
N ASP A 146 -5.30 11.76 -8.39
CA ASP A 146 -6.35 11.23 -7.53
C ASP A 146 -6.75 9.85 -8.09
N ALA A 147 -6.64 8.81 -7.26
CA ALA A 147 -6.65 7.42 -7.73
C ALA A 147 -7.88 7.09 -8.59
N TYR A 148 -7.64 6.29 -9.61
CA TYR A 148 -8.64 5.89 -10.61
C TYR A 148 -9.20 7.04 -11.47
N THR A 149 -8.58 8.21 -11.40
CA THR A 149 -8.94 9.38 -12.21
C THR A 149 -7.73 9.95 -12.96
N LYS A 150 -7.95 10.94 -13.80
CA LYS A 150 -6.87 11.75 -14.40
C LYS A 150 -6.79 13.15 -13.77
N LYS A 151 -7.44 13.37 -12.63
CA LYS A 151 -7.43 14.65 -11.92
C LYS A 151 -6.20 14.76 -11.03
N ALA A 152 -5.76 15.98 -10.80
CA ALA A 152 -4.69 16.23 -9.81
C ALA A 152 -5.19 15.88 -8.39
N PRO A 153 -4.30 15.37 -7.51
CA PRO A 153 -4.66 15.10 -6.13
C PRO A 153 -5.09 16.38 -5.41
N MET A 154 -6.10 16.24 -4.57
CA MET A 154 -6.58 17.28 -3.66
C MET A 154 -6.32 16.85 -2.21
N TYR A 155 -6.51 17.76 -1.25
CA TYR A 155 -6.35 17.42 0.17
C TYR A 155 -7.38 16.38 0.65
N THR A 156 -8.50 16.23 -0.04
CA THR A 156 -9.56 15.25 0.22
C THR A 156 -9.40 13.97 -0.60
N SER A 157 -8.35 13.82 -1.39
CA SER A 157 -8.09 12.58 -2.09
C SER A 157 -7.82 11.46 -1.10
N GLU A 158 -8.60 10.38 -1.17
CA GLU A 158 -8.44 9.23 -0.29
C GLU A 158 -7.23 8.37 -0.64
N ARG A 159 -6.93 8.28 -1.94
CA ARG A 159 -5.83 7.51 -2.49
C ARG A 159 -5.17 8.29 -3.62
N ILE A 160 -3.86 8.23 -3.69
CA ILE A 160 -3.08 8.89 -4.73
C ILE A 160 -2.29 7.86 -5.51
N THR A 161 -2.39 7.89 -6.83
CA THR A 161 -1.52 7.14 -7.74
C THR A 161 -0.35 8.01 -8.17
N VAL A 162 0.87 7.48 -8.02
CA VAL A 162 2.11 8.17 -8.37
C VAL A 162 2.79 7.45 -9.54
N ILE A 163 3.31 8.22 -10.45
CA ILE A 163 4.17 7.76 -11.55
C ILE A 163 5.55 8.37 -11.35
N ALA A 164 6.55 7.52 -11.30
CA ALA A 164 7.96 7.89 -11.24
C ALA A 164 8.72 7.18 -12.35
N ARG A 165 9.91 7.68 -12.68
CA ARG A 165 10.77 7.15 -13.72
C ARG A 165 12.19 7.02 -13.20
N GLU A 166 12.87 5.95 -13.57
CA GLU A 166 14.31 5.82 -13.38
C GLU A 166 15.03 6.99 -14.09
N TYR A 167 16.03 7.55 -13.43
CA TYR A 167 16.79 8.69 -13.94
C TYR A 167 18.25 8.60 -13.50
N GLY A 168 19.14 8.48 -14.46
CA GLY A 168 20.58 8.55 -14.22
C GLY A 168 21.35 7.25 -14.42
N LYS A 169 20.72 6.19 -14.95
CA LYS A 169 21.42 4.99 -15.46
C LYS A 169 21.84 5.15 -16.89
#